data_661236e7957a542ebd7c9e8efc7cd900
#
_entry.id   661236e7957a542ebd7c9e8efc7cd900
#
_cell.length_a   1.000
_cell.length_b   1.000
_cell.length_c   1.000
_cell.angle_alpha   90.00
_cell.angle_beta   90.00
_cell.angle_gamma   90.00
#
_symmetry.space_group_name_H-M   'P 1'
#
loop_
_entity.id
_entity.type
_entity.pdbx_description
1 polymer ?
#
loop_
_entity_poly.entity_id
_entity_poly.type
_entity_poly.pdbx_seq_one_letter_code
_entity_poly.pdbx_strand_id
1 'polypeptide(L)'
;MPGQQAPSPEQYQHAPTPQAQQQAPHPQAQYQQYQQGQPPQQYPPNGVTPSLEDVPMRRAKKAPGSGWRRAVHHMSGGAINPGMSAEELRLQELVARIRQPVRGDYRIATLSLKGGVGKTTTTMGIGSIFASIRGDRVIAVDANPDFGTLSQRVPLQTRSTVRDLLLDQQIRSYGDVRRHTSQATSRLEVLASERDPAASESFSEDEYRQVLRVLQRFYNIILTDCGTGLMHSAMAGVLDLAHSLVLISSSAIDGARSAAATLDWLSLHGHDHLVRNAVVVINLPREGSPNVAIQHLREYFLARCRAVHVIPYDPHLAEGAEIDLARLHKNTKRALVELAATVADDFATDHRRFGGY
;
A
#
# COMPACT_ATOMS: atom_id res chain seq x y z
N MET A 1 7.34 -54.82 46.49
CA MET A 1 8.07 -54.47 47.75
C MET A 1 9.18 -53.50 47.40
N PRO A 2 9.51 -52.52 48.24
CA PRO A 2 8.67 -51.52 48.92
C PRO A 2 8.86 -50.14 48.28
N GLY A 3 8.01 -49.16 48.33
CA GLY A 3 7.43 -48.44 49.45
C GLY A 3 8.31 -47.28 49.90
N GLN A 4 8.02 -46.04 49.49
CA GLN A 4 8.43 -44.78 50.18
C GLN A 4 7.40 -43.74 49.80
N GLN A 5 6.53 -43.45 50.63
CA GLN A 5 6.26 -42.50 51.70
C GLN A 5 6.53 -41.04 51.32
N ALA A 6 5.46 -40.27 51.26
CA ALA A 6 5.40 -38.81 51.26
C ALA A 6 5.77 -38.23 52.62
N PRO A 7 6.41 -37.08 52.75
CA PRO A 7 6.47 -36.33 54.01
C PRO A 7 5.37 -35.24 54.05
N SER A 8 4.76 -35.18 55.25
CA SER A 8 3.77 -34.22 55.71
C SER A 8 4.35 -32.84 56.05
N PRO A 9 3.48 -31.85 56.28
CA PRO A 9 3.84 -30.44 56.29
C PRO A 9 4.16 -29.93 57.71
N GLU A 10 5.18 -29.11 57.87
CA GLU A 10 5.31 -28.28 59.07
C GLU A 10 6.03 -26.94 58.81
N GLN A 11 5.40 -25.94 59.42
CA GLN A 11 5.94 -24.69 59.94
C GLN A 11 6.05 -23.48 59.04
N TYR A 12 4.94 -22.72 59.05
CA TYR A 12 4.94 -21.29 58.86
C TYR A 12 5.50 -20.56 60.11
N GLN A 13 6.65 -19.95 60.01
CA GLN A 13 7.13 -19.00 61.02
C GLN A 13 6.88 -17.55 60.57
N HIS A 14 6.36 -16.79 61.49
CA HIS A 14 5.91 -15.42 61.43
C HIS A 14 6.85 -14.43 60.77
N ALA A 15 6.31 -13.59 59.83
CA ALA A 15 6.91 -12.36 59.38
C ALA A 15 6.50 -11.21 60.33
N PRO A 16 7.45 -10.24 60.63
CA PRO A 16 7.17 -9.13 61.52
C PRO A 16 6.36 -8.01 60.84
N THR A 17 5.50 -7.39 61.60
CA THR A 17 4.63 -6.25 61.33
C THR A 17 5.45 -5.01 60.92
N PRO A 18 5.08 -4.25 59.87
CA PRO A 18 5.72 -2.98 59.58
C PRO A 18 5.28 -1.88 60.54
N GLN A 19 6.27 -1.18 61.11
CA GLN A 19 6.06 0.03 61.93
C GLN A 19 5.45 1.18 61.10
N ALA A 20 4.51 1.87 61.77
CA ALA A 20 3.87 3.08 61.25
C ALA A 20 4.91 4.20 60.97
N GLN A 21 5.05 4.59 59.73
CA GLN A 21 5.73 5.84 59.36
C GLN A 21 4.80 7.02 59.57
N GLN A 22 5.29 7.98 60.36
CA GLN A 22 4.71 9.26 60.67
C GLN A 22 4.44 10.06 59.36
N GLN A 23 3.22 10.51 59.19
CA GLN A 23 2.79 11.41 58.11
C GLN A 23 3.40 12.80 58.34
N ALA A 24 4.09 13.31 57.33
CA ALA A 24 4.51 14.70 57.24
C ALA A 24 3.27 15.59 56.97
N PRO A 25 3.18 16.81 57.51
CA PRO A 25 2.02 17.66 57.35
C PRO A 25 1.89 18.25 55.94
N HIS A 26 0.68 18.22 55.39
CA HIS A 26 0.32 18.84 54.14
C HIS A 26 0.53 20.36 54.12
N PRO A 27 1.02 20.98 53.06
CA PRO A 27 1.14 22.42 52.91
C PRO A 27 -0.16 23.06 52.40
N GLN A 28 -1.21 23.06 53.20
CA GLN A 28 -2.46 23.77 52.88
C GLN A 28 -2.62 25.14 53.59
N ALA A 29 -1.62 25.64 54.27
CA ALA A 29 -1.70 26.86 55.08
C ALA A 29 -1.06 28.10 54.44
N GLN A 30 -0.68 28.10 53.16
CA GLN A 30 0.00 29.24 52.53
C GLN A 30 -0.79 29.99 51.46
N TYR A 31 -2.06 29.65 51.21
CA TYR A 31 -2.85 30.32 50.19
C TYR A 31 -3.87 31.34 50.72
N GLN A 32 -3.86 31.72 51.97
CA GLN A 32 -4.84 32.67 52.52
C GLN A 32 -4.28 34.11 52.81
N GLN A 33 -3.09 34.47 52.35
CA GLN A 33 -2.53 35.79 52.70
C GLN A 33 -2.30 36.74 51.49
N TYR A 34 -2.85 36.49 50.32
CA TYR A 34 -2.76 37.43 49.18
C TYR A 34 -4.12 37.85 48.60
N GLN A 35 -5.13 38.04 49.44
CA GLN A 35 -6.39 38.63 49.00
C GLN A 35 -6.68 39.93 49.78
N GLN A 36 -5.83 40.94 49.66
CA GLN A 36 -6.23 42.33 49.94
C GLN A 36 -5.40 43.27 49.06
N GLY A 37 -6.12 43.91 48.10
CA GLY A 37 -5.64 45.13 47.46
C GLY A 37 -5.42 45.08 45.94
N GLN A 38 -6.46 44.77 45.14
CA GLN A 38 -6.56 45.29 43.77
C GLN A 38 -7.96 45.82 43.51
N PRO A 39 -8.10 47.04 42.88
CA PRO A 39 -9.41 47.59 42.52
C PRO A 39 -10.05 46.77 41.39
N PRO A 40 -11.37 46.73 41.27
CA PRO A 40 -12.07 45.93 40.26
C PRO A 40 -11.77 46.45 38.86
N GLN A 41 -11.15 45.61 38.05
CA GLN A 41 -11.04 45.82 36.58
C GLN A 41 -12.43 45.65 35.97
N GLN A 42 -12.91 46.69 35.33
CA GLN A 42 -14.12 46.68 34.51
C GLN A 42 -13.87 45.83 33.25
N TYR A 43 -14.52 44.69 33.16
CA TYR A 43 -14.58 43.89 31.95
C TYR A 43 -15.50 44.54 30.93
N PRO A 44 -15.12 44.68 29.64
CA PRO A 44 -16.05 45.14 28.61
C PRO A 44 -17.14 44.08 28.38
N PRO A 45 -18.37 44.52 28.06
CA PRO A 45 -19.51 43.61 27.89
C PRO A 45 -19.53 43.03 26.45
N ASN A 46 -18.68 42.09 26.12
CA ASN A 46 -18.89 41.16 24.99
C ASN A 46 -18.05 39.91 25.24
N GLY A 47 -18.75 38.86 25.66
CA GLY A 47 -18.15 37.62 26.09
C GLY A 47 -17.58 36.82 24.95
N VAL A 48 -16.27 36.96 24.73
CA VAL A 48 -15.44 35.89 24.12
C VAL A 48 -14.36 35.60 25.16
N THR A 49 -14.55 34.52 25.90
CA THR A 49 -13.49 33.99 26.74
C THR A 49 -12.38 33.53 25.80
N PRO A 50 -11.12 34.03 25.94
CA PRO A 50 -10.00 33.52 25.14
C PRO A 50 -9.84 32.01 25.38
N SER A 51 -10.03 31.20 24.35
CA SER A 51 -9.80 29.79 24.44
C SER A 51 -8.30 29.52 24.29
N LEU A 52 -7.80 28.49 24.95
CA LEU A 52 -6.41 28.01 24.78
C LEU A 52 -6.10 27.61 23.32
N GLU A 53 -7.14 27.48 22.47
CA GLU A 53 -7.03 27.21 21.05
C GLU A 53 -6.60 28.44 20.23
N ASP A 54 -6.75 29.67 20.76
CA ASP A 54 -6.37 30.92 20.10
C ASP A 54 -4.90 31.30 20.37
N VAL A 55 -4.17 30.51 21.16
CA VAL A 55 -2.74 30.75 21.37
C VAL A 55 -1.97 30.29 20.12
N PRO A 56 -1.30 31.20 19.38
CA PRO A 56 -0.52 30.83 18.20
C PRO A 56 0.66 29.98 18.61
N MET A 57 0.49 28.66 18.66
CA MET A 57 1.59 27.74 18.87
C MET A 57 2.49 27.75 17.63
N ARG A 58 3.68 28.29 17.72
CA ARG A 58 4.71 28.17 16.70
C ARG A 58 5.05 26.69 16.54
N ARG A 59 4.48 26.05 15.51
CA ARG A 59 4.89 24.68 15.14
C ARG A 59 6.34 24.71 14.75
N ALA A 60 7.17 23.98 15.47
CA ALA A 60 8.58 23.81 15.14
C ALA A 60 8.70 23.21 13.72
N LYS A 61 9.56 23.79 12.89
CA LYS A 61 9.82 23.25 11.55
C LYS A 61 10.45 21.86 11.71
N LYS A 62 9.90 20.85 11.01
CA LYS A 62 10.52 19.52 10.98
C LYS A 62 11.94 19.59 10.44
N ALA A 63 12.85 18.84 11.06
CA ALA A 63 14.24 18.78 10.64
C ALA A 63 14.36 18.20 9.22
N PRO A 64 15.31 18.68 8.39
CA PRO A 64 15.52 18.19 7.04
C PRO A 64 16.07 16.76 7.05
N GLY A 65 15.55 15.89 6.17
CA GLY A 65 15.92 14.48 6.06
C GLY A 65 17.21 14.23 5.27
N SER A 66 17.57 15.13 4.33
CA SER A 66 18.68 14.90 3.38
C SER A 66 19.32 16.18 2.86
N GLY A 67 20.43 16.03 2.16
CA GLY A 67 21.12 17.10 1.42
C GLY A 67 21.80 18.13 2.31
N TRP A 68 22.19 19.29 1.72
CA TRP A 68 22.92 20.36 2.41
C TRP A 68 22.17 20.95 3.61
N ARG A 69 20.84 20.94 3.56
CA ARG A 69 19.97 21.39 4.67
C ARG A 69 20.14 20.54 5.93
N ARG A 70 20.31 19.22 5.77
CA ARG A 70 20.63 18.32 6.87
C ARG A 70 22.04 18.59 7.40
N ALA A 71 23.01 18.83 6.53
CA ALA A 71 24.38 19.18 6.93
C ALA A 71 24.40 20.48 7.75
N VAL A 72 23.71 21.54 7.31
CA VAL A 72 23.60 22.81 8.04
C VAL A 72 22.93 22.60 9.41
N HIS A 73 21.83 21.84 9.47
CA HIS A 73 21.15 21.53 10.72
C HIS A 73 22.07 20.76 11.69
N HIS A 74 22.83 19.81 11.19
CA HIS A 74 23.76 19.00 12.01
C HIS A 74 24.97 19.80 12.46
N MET A 75 25.60 20.60 11.57
CA MET A 75 26.75 21.44 11.88
C MET A 75 26.41 22.56 12.87
N SER A 76 25.18 23.07 12.86
CA SER A 76 24.71 24.09 13.80
C SER A 76 24.19 23.52 15.13
N GLY A 77 24.33 22.19 15.35
CA GLY A 77 23.77 21.54 16.55
C GLY A 77 22.25 21.72 16.68
N GLY A 78 21.54 21.91 15.56
CA GLY A 78 20.09 22.16 15.54
C GLY A 78 19.68 23.63 15.66
N ALA A 79 20.62 24.56 15.90
CA ALA A 79 20.32 25.98 16.03
C ALA A 79 19.76 26.60 14.74
N ILE A 80 20.22 26.12 13.58
CA ILE A 80 19.70 26.52 12.27
C ILE A 80 18.91 25.37 11.67
N ASN A 81 17.57 25.49 11.63
CA ASN A 81 16.71 24.52 10.97
C ASN A 81 16.15 25.11 9.65
N PRO A 82 16.77 24.84 8.49
CA PRO A 82 16.31 25.33 7.20
C PRO A 82 15.00 24.66 6.74
N GLY A 83 14.49 23.71 7.51
CA GLY A 83 13.29 22.96 7.16
C GLY A 83 13.51 21.95 6.03
N MET A 84 12.45 21.22 5.67
CA MET A 84 12.47 20.24 4.59
C MET A 84 12.44 20.92 3.22
N SER A 85 13.01 20.27 2.22
CA SER A 85 12.89 20.72 0.82
C SER A 85 11.46 20.50 0.31
N ALA A 86 11.05 21.22 -0.73
CA ALA A 86 9.75 21.02 -1.37
C ALA A 86 9.58 19.57 -1.89
N GLU A 87 10.67 18.96 -2.36
CA GLU A 87 10.68 17.56 -2.81
C GLU A 87 10.46 16.59 -1.65
N GLU A 88 11.10 16.83 -0.49
CA GLU A 88 10.90 16.01 0.71
C GLU A 88 9.48 16.14 1.26
N LEU A 89 8.91 17.35 1.26
CA LEU A 89 7.52 17.58 1.68
C LEU A 89 6.55 16.84 0.77
N ARG A 90 6.75 16.92 -0.56
CA ARG A 90 5.93 16.19 -1.53
C ARG A 90 6.04 14.68 -1.35
N LEU A 91 7.24 14.16 -1.12
CA LEU A 91 7.43 12.73 -0.87
C LEU A 91 6.72 12.29 0.42
N GLN A 92 6.77 13.10 1.49
CA GLN A 92 6.04 12.79 2.72
C GLN A 92 4.52 12.78 2.52
N GLU A 93 3.98 13.70 1.72
CA GLU A 93 2.57 13.72 1.35
C GLU A 93 2.18 12.43 0.61
N LEU A 94 2.96 12.03 -0.42
CA LEU A 94 2.72 10.80 -1.15
C LEU A 94 2.77 9.56 -0.24
N VAL A 95 3.76 9.49 0.66
CA VAL A 95 3.86 8.41 1.65
C VAL A 95 2.67 8.41 2.60
N ALA A 96 2.19 9.57 3.02
CA ALA A 96 0.99 9.66 3.87
C ALA A 96 -0.27 9.14 3.15
N ARG A 97 -0.44 9.46 1.86
CA ARG A 97 -1.53 8.93 1.02
C ARG A 97 -1.43 7.41 0.88
N ILE A 98 -0.24 6.87 0.60
CA ILE A 98 -0.01 5.41 0.51
C ILE A 98 -0.33 4.71 1.83
N ARG A 99 -0.09 5.34 2.97
CA ARG A 99 -0.32 4.78 4.31
C ARG A 99 -1.76 4.91 4.81
N GLN A 100 -2.68 5.43 4.00
CA GLN A 100 -4.09 5.47 4.38
C GLN A 100 -4.60 4.07 4.76
N PRO A 101 -5.46 3.95 5.77
CA PRO A 101 -5.98 2.67 6.20
C PRO A 101 -6.86 2.04 5.10
N VAL A 102 -6.70 0.74 4.88
CA VAL A 102 -7.58 -0.07 4.05
C VAL A 102 -8.65 -0.70 4.94
N ARG A 103 -9.91 -0.62 4.51
CA ARG A 103 -11.03 -1.26 5.22
C ARG A 103 -11.21 -2.70 4.72
N GLY A 104 -10.58 -3.65 5.42
CA GLY A 104 -10.56 -5.06 5.01
C GLY A 104 -9.44 -5.33 4.03
N ASP A 105 -9.78 -5.81 2.83
CA ASP A 105 -8.87 -6.01 1.71
C ASP A 105 -9.15 -5.02 0.57
N TYR A 106 -8.14 -4.71 -0.22
CA TYR A 106 -8.24 -3.87 -1.41
C TYR A 106 -7.66 -4.59 -2.63
N ARG A 107 -8.46 -4.72 -3.68
CA ARG A 107 -8.15 -5.53 -4.86
C ARG A 107 -7.93 -4.65 -6.07
N ILE A 108 -6.75 -4.81 -6.69
CA ILE A 108 -6.30 -4.03 -7.83
C ILE A 108 -6.11 -4.98 -9.00
N ALA A 109 -6.89 -4.79 -10.08
CA ALA A 109 -6.67 -5.50 -11.33
C ALA A 109 -5.72 -4.72 -12.24
N THR A 110 -4.68 -5.37 -12.74
CA THR A 110 -3.76 -4.78 -13.71
C THR A 110 -4.01 -5.40 -15.09
N LEU A 111 -4.47 -4.59 -16.04
CA LEU A 111 -4.92 -5.03 -17.36
C LEU A 111 -4.11 -4.42 -18.49
N SER A 112 -3.98 -5.19 -19.58
CA SER A 112 -3.58 -4.71 -20.90
C SER A 112 -3.97 -5.74 -21.94
N LEU A 113 -4.64 -5.34 -23.03
CA LEU A 113 -4.90 -6.21 -24.18
C LEU A 113 -3.67 -6.44 -25.06
N LYS A 114 -2.65 -5.62 -24.92
CA LYS A 114 -1.42 -5.75 -25.70
C LYS A 114 -0.32 -6.38 -24.86
N GLY A 115 0.32 -7.42 -25.40
CA GLY A 115 1.52 -8.02 -24.82
C GLY A 115 2.73 -7.08 -24.85
N GLY A 116 3.63 -7.23 -23.89
CA GLY A 116 4.90 -6.50 -23.88
C GLY A 116 4.84 -5.03 -23.48
N VAL A 117 3.69 -4.48 -23.05
CA VAL A 117 3.57 -3.06 -22.61
C VAL A 117 4.00 -2.81 -21.17
N GLY A 118 4.48 -3.83 -20.46
CA GLY A 118 4.97 -3.71 -19.09
C GLY A 118 3.92 -3.91 -18.00
N LYS A 119 2.87 -4.67 -18.26
CA LYS A 119 1.81 -5.00 -17.28
C LYS A 119 2.39 -5.63 -16.01
N THR A 120 3.03 -6.79 -16.12
CA THR A 120 3.69 -7.50 -15.00
C THR A 120 4.73 -6.61 -14.28
N THR A 121 5.51 -5.84 -15.03
CA THR A 121 6.49 -4.89 -14.48
C THR A 121 5.81 -3.81 -13.64
N THR A 122 4.68 -3.26 -14.11
CA THR A 122 3.93 -2.24 -13.37
C THR A 122 3.26 -2.84 -12.13
N THR A 123 2.67 -4.04 -12.23
CA THR A 123 2.11 -4.78 -11.09
C THR A 123 3.15 -4.96 -9.98
N MET A 124 4.34 -5.44 -10.35
CA MET A 124 5.45 -5.61 -9.43
C MET A 124 5.95 -4.28 -8.84
N GLY A 125 6.05 -3.23 -9.67
CA GLY A 125 6.47 -1.90 -9.25
C GLY A 125 5.54 -1.32 -8.20
N ILE A 126 4.23 -1.27 -8.47
CA ILE A 126 3.22 -0.76 -7.54
C ILE A 126 3.18 -1.61 -6.27
N GLY A 127 3.13 -2.94 -6.41
CA GLY A 127 3.08 -3.87 -5.29
C GLY A 127 4.31 -3.73 -4.38
N SER A 128 5.50 -3.58 -4.97
CA SER A 128 6.74 -3.34 -4.24
C SER A 128 6.75 -2.00 -3.48
N ILE A 129 6.19 -0.95 -4.06
CA ILE A 129 6.03 0.34 -3.37
C ILE A 129 5.08 0.19 -2.18
N PHE A 130 3.92 -0.43 -2.36
CA PHE A 130 2.99 -0.69 -1.25
C PHE A 130 3.66 -1.52 -0.14
N ALA A 131 4.27 -2.64 -0.48
CA ALA A 131 4.90 -3.52 0.48
C ALA A 131 6.07 -2.87 1.24
N SER A 132 6.83 -1.97 0.60
CA SER A 132 7.96 -1.27 1.24
C SER A 132 7.53 -0.11 2.14
N ILE A 133 6.41 0.57 1.83
CA ILE A 133 5.98 1.78 2.53
C ILE A 133 4.96 1.46 3.63
N ARG A 134 4.08 0.47 3.40
CA ARG A 134 3.05 0.05 4.34
C ARG A 134 3.58 -1.00 5.31
N GLY A 135 2.94 -1.13 6.47
CA GLY A 135 3.25 -2.16 7.45
C GLY A 135 2.43 -3.43 7.30
N ASP A 136 1.37 -3.38 6.48
CA ASP A 136 0.47 -4.48 6.19
C ASP A 136 0.97 -5.39 5.05
N ARG A 137 0.29 -6.51 4.81
CA ARG A 137 0.70 -7.53 3.84
C ARG A 137 0.15 -7.22 2.46
N VAL A 138 1.03 -7.34 1.46
CA VAL A 138 0.73 -7.09 0.06
C VAL A 138 1.12 -8.31 -0.76
N ILE A 139 0.22 -8.78 -1.62
CA ILE A 139 0.45 -9.91 -2.52
C ILE A 139 0.09 -9.54 -3.96
N ALA A 140 0.86 -10.07 -4.90
CA ALA A 140 0.53 -10.09 -6.32
C ALA A 140 0.22 -11.52 -6.75
N VAL A 141 -0.90 -11.68 -7.46
CA VAL A 141 -1.39 -12.98 -7.98
C VAL A 141 -1.24 -12.97 -9.48
N ASP A 142 -0.61 -14.00 -10.01
CA ASP A 142 -0.52 -14.23 -11.45
C ASP A 142 -1.81 -14.91 -11.95
N ALA A 143 -2.63 -14.17 -12.67
CA ALA A 143 -3.85 -14.66 -13.28
C ALA A 143 -3.72 -14.71 -14.82
N ASN A 144 -2.50 -14.84 -15.34
CA ASN A 144 -2.24 -14.95 -16.77
C ASN A 144 -2.39 -16.41 -17.23
N PRO A 145 -3.35 -16.71 -18.15
CA PRO A 145 -3.56 -18.05 -18.65
C PRO A 145 -2.46 -18.52 -19.60
N ASP A 146 -1.70 -17.60 -20.22
CA ASP A 146 -0.80 -17.91 -21.33
C ASP A 146 0.64 -18.24 -20.90
N PHE A 147 0.93 -18.57 -19.73
CA PHE A 147 2.25 -18.60 -19.12
C PHE A 147 2.59 -17.36 -18.31
N GLY A 148 2.25 -17.42 -17.05
CA GLY A 148 2.53 -16.29 -16.15
C GLY A 148 4.02 -16.06 -15.92
N THR A 149 4.41 -14.79 -15.96
CA THR A 149 5.80 -14.36 -15.78
C THR A 149 6.04 -13.64 -14.45
N LEU A 150 5.03 -13.54 -13.61
CA LEU A 150 5.10 -12.79 -12.36
C LEU A 150 6.12 -13.39 -11.38
N SER A 151 6.19 -14.72 -11.30
CA SER A 151 7.13 -15.44 -10.44
C SER A 151 8.61 -15.27 -10.86
N GLN A 152 8.86 -14.86 -12.10
CA GLN A 152 10.22 -14.58 -12.59
C GLN A 152 10.74 -13.20 -12.12
N ARG A 153 9.89 -12.42 -11.48
CA ARG A 153 10.20 -11.05 -11.01
C ARG A 153 10.66 -11.01 -9.55
N VAL A 154 10.76 -12.17 -8.91
CA VAL A 154 11.18 -12.32 -7.52
C VAL A 154 12.14 -13.51 -7.38
N PRO A 155 13.01 -13.53 -6.36
CA PRO A 155 13.78 -14.72 -6.02
C PRO A 155 12.84 -15.90 -5.76
N LEU A 156 13.01 -17.00 -6.49
CA LEU A 156 12.15 -18.16 -6.37
C LEU A 156 12.39 -18.89 -5.05
N GLN A 157 11.38 -18.90 -4.17
CA GLN A 157 11.42 -19.57 -2.86
C GLN A 157 10.57 -20.84 -2.83
N THR A 158 9.56 -20.94 -3.70
CA THR A 158 8.71 -22.10 -3.84
C THR A 158 8.33 -22.31 -5.32
N ARG A 159 8.00 -23.53 -5.68
CA ARG A 159 7.42 -23.86 -6.99
C ARG A 159 5.91 -23.97 -6.96
N SER A 160 5.30 -23.72 -5.82
CA SER A 160 3.86 -23.75 -5.63
C SER A 160 3.16 -22.71 -6.49
N THR A 161 1.99 -23.06 -6.96
CA THR A 161 1.15 -22.28 -7.87
C THR A 161 -0.20 -21.96 -7.23
N VAL A 162 -1.04 -21.18 -7.93
CA VAL A 162 -2.44 -20.92 -7.53
C VAL A 162 -3.22 -22.22 -7.34
N ARG A 163 -2.93 -23.25 -8.13
CA ARG A 163 -3.60 -24.55 -8.04
C ARG A 163 -3.18 -25.31 -6.80
N ASP A 164 -1.89 -25.30 -6.46
CA ASP A 164 -1.41 -25.92 -5.23
C ASP A 164 -2.03 -25.27 -3.99
N LEU A 165 -2.19 -23.95 -4.01
CA LEU A 165 -2.90 -23.22 -2.96
C LEU A 165 -4.35 -23.69 -2.81
N LEU A 166 -5.06 -23.92 -3.93
CA LEU A 166 -6.46 -24.36 -3.93
C LEU A 166 -6.61 -25.81 -3.46
N LEU A 167 -5.62 -26.65 -3.70
CA LEU A 167 -5.60 -28.06 -3.27
C LEU A 167 -5.24 -28.22 -1.78
N ASP A 168 -4.60 -27.23 -1.16
CA ASP A 168 -4.22 -27.26 0.25
C ASP A 168 -5.42 -26.96 1.15
N GLN A 169 -6.03 -28.03 1.71
CA GLN A 169 -7.15 -27.93 2.63
C GLN A 169 -6.74 -27.50 4.05
N GLN A 170 -5.46 -27.33 4.33
CA GLN A 170 -4.93 -27.04 5.67
C GLN A 170 -4.61 -25.58 5.90
N ILE A 171 -5.04 -24.67 5.02
CA ILE A 171 -4.77 -23.24 5.15
C ILE A 171 -5.60 -22.62 6.27
N ARG A 172 -4.99 -22.44 7.44
CA ARG A 172 -5.59 -21.88 8.65
C ARG A 172 -4.92 -20.59 9.12
N SER A 173 -3.66 -20.41 8.75
CA SER A 173 -2.83 -19.29 9.18
C SER A 173 -2.14 -18.61 7.98
N TYR A 174 -1.61 -17.41 8.22
CA TYR A 174 -0.75 -16.74 7.24
C TYR A 174 0.48 -17.59 6.86
N GLY A 175 1.09 -18.29 7.82
CA GLY A 175 2.23 -19.17 7.57
C GLY A 175 1.92 -20.27 6.56
N ASP A 176 0.66 -20.74 6.51
CA ASP A 176 0.24 -21.75 5.56
C ASP A 176 0.21 -21.19 4.14
N VAL A 177 -0.38 -19.99 3.94
CA VAL A 177 -0.36 -19.31 2.64
C VAL A 177 1.08 -18.97 2.22
N ARG A 178 1.91 -18.52 3.16
CA ARG A 178 3.30 -18.11 2.88
C ARG A 178 4.15 -19.23 2.27
N ARG A 179 3.82 -20.50 2.52
CA ARG A 179 4.49 -21.65 1.87
C ARG A 179 4.25 -21.71 0.36
N HIS A 180 3.17 -21.11 -0.13
CA HIS A 180 2.80 -21.07 -1.55
C HIS A 180 3.29 -19.80 -2.26
N THR A 181 3.97 -18.87 -1.57
CA THR A 181 4.40 -17.60 -2.15
C THR A 181 5.91 -17.44 -2.18
N SER A 182 6.43 -16.70 -3.14
CA SER A 182 7.79 -16.17 -3.16
C SER A 182 7.77 -14.69 -2.81
N GLN A 183 8.83 -14.15 -2.18
CA GLN A 183 8.84 -12.79 -1.67
C GLN A 183 10.01 -11.99 -2.24
N ALA A 184 9.70 -10.78 -2.72
CA ALA A 184 10.68 -9.80 -3.17
C ALA A 184 11.44 -9.14 -1.98
N THR A 185 12.56 -8.47 -2.27
CA THR A 185 13.31 -7.64 -1.30
C THR A 185 12.46 -6.51 -0.70
N SER A 186 11.45 -6.04 -1.42
CA SER A 186 10.44 -5.07 -0.97
C SER A 186 9.42 -5.62 0.03
N ARG A 187 9.41 -6.92 0.30
CA ARG A 187 8.42 -7.70 1.05
C ARG A 187 7.12 -7.97 0.29
N LEU A 188 7.01 -7.59 -0.98
CA LEU A 188 5.91 -8.01 -1.82
C LEU A 188 5.94 -9.53 -1.98
N GLU A 189 4.83 -10.18 -1.73
CA GLU A 189 4.66 -11.61 -1.98
C GLU A 189 4.06 -11.85 -3.37
N VAL A 190 4.41 -12.98 -3.97
CA VAL A 190 3.96 -13.37 -5.31
C VAL A 190 3.43 -14.80 -5.25
N LEU A 191 2.19 -14.98 -5.67
CA LEU A 191 1.58 -16.28 -5.93
C LEU A 191 1.64 -16.54 -7.44
N ALA A 192 2.36 -17.59 -7.83
CA ALA A 192 2.60 -17.91 -9.23
C ALA A 192 1.40 -18.57 -9.89
N SER A 193 1.20 -18.33 -11.20
CA SER A 193 0.30 -19.13 -12.05
C SER A 193 0.86 -20.54 -12.30
N GLU A 194 0.02 -21.40 -12.87
CA GLU A 194 0.44 -22.70 -13.37
C GLU A 194 1.46 -22.53 -14.51
N ARG A 195 2.41 -23.46 -14.56
CA ARG A 195 3.49 -23.44 -15.58
C ARG A 195 3.18 -24.24 -16.83
N ASP A 196 2.28 -25.20 -16.71
CA ASP A 196 1.77 -25.94 -17.85
C ASP A 196 0.71 -25.09 -18.56
N PRO A 197 0.91 -24.71 -19.84
CA PRO A 197 -0.06 -23.91 -20.57
C PRO A 197 -1.46 -24.54 -20.59
N ALA A 198 -1.57 -25.85 -20.78
CA ALA A 198 -2.86 -26.56 -20.81
C ALA A 198 -3.57 -26.49 -19.44
N ALA A 199 -2.83 -26.55 -18.34
CA ALA A 199 -3.39 -26.39 -17.01
C ALA A 199 -3.68 -24.92 -16.68
N SER A 200 -2.88 -23.99 -17.20
CA SER A 200 -3.07 -22.55 -17.01
C SER A 200 -4.32 -22.03 -17.72
N GLU A 201 -4.62 -22.50 -18.93
CA GLU A 201 -5.86 -22.16 -19.66
C GLU A 201 -7.13 -22.56 -18.90
N SER A 202 -7.05 -23.54 -18.01
CA SER A 202 -8.17 -23.99 -17.20
C SER A 202 -8.43 -23.15 -15.94
N PHE A 203 -7.65 -22.10 -15.65
CA PHE A 203 -7.89 -21.23 -14.49
C PHE A 203 -9.21 -20.47 -14.64
N SER A 204 -10.20 -20.95 -13.90
CA SER A 204 -11.58 -20.50 -14.04
C SER A 204 -11.92 -19.32 -13.14
N GLU A 205 -13.09 -18.69 -13.40
CA GLU A 205 -13.65 -17.67 -12.53
C GLU A 205 -13.85 -18.20 -11.10
N ASP A 206 -14.40 -19.40 -10.94
CA ASP A 206 -14.65 -19.99 -9.63
C ASP A 206 -13.35 -20.25 -8.85
N GLU A 207 -12.32 -20.73 -9.52
CA GLU A 207 -10.99 -20.92 -8.92
C GLU A 207 -10.39 -19.59 -8.50
N TYR A 208 -10.48 -18.55 -9.35
CA TYR A 208 -10.03 -17.21 -8.97
C TYR A 208 -10.76 -16.68 -7.72
N ARG A 209 -12.09 -16.81 -7.67
CA ARG A 209 -12.89 -16.44 -6.51
C ARG A 209 -12.49 -17.23 -5.26
N GLN A 210 -12.14 -18.50 -5.39
CA GLN A 210 -11.66 -19.32 -4.28
C GLN A 210 -10.29 -18.84 -3.79
N VAL A 211 -9.34 -18.55 -4.70
CA VAL A 211 -8.05 -17.96 -4.35
C VAL A 211 -8.24 -16.67 -3.57
N LEU A 212 -9.10 -15.76 -4.05
CA LEU A 212 -9.34 -14.49 -3.34
C LEU A 212 -9.98 -14.69 -1.97
N ARG A 213 -10.91 -15.66 -1.81
CA ARG A 213 -11.48 -15.98 -0.49
C ARG A 213 -10.42 -16.43 0.52
N VAL A 214 -9.37 -17.11 0.07
CA VAL A 214 -8.24 -17.46 0.94
C VAL A 214 -7.39 -16.22 1.23
N LEU A 215 -6.98 -15.48 0.20
CA LEU A 215 -6.01 -14.39 0.33
C LEU A 215 -6.54 -13.21 1.14
N GLN A 216 -7.81 -12.82 0.99
CA GLN A 216 -8.42 -11.69 1.70
C GLN A 216 -8.43 -11.86 3.24
N ARG A 217 -8.23 -13.08 3.73
CA ARG A 217 -8.11 -13.35 5.18
C ARG A 217 -6.76 -12.93 5.74
N PHE A 218 -5.75 -12.78 4.90
CA PHE A 218 -4.36 -12.62 5.33
C PHE A 218 -3.66 -11.40 4.73
N TYR A 219 -4.17 -10.84 3.62
CA TYR A 219 -3.58 -9.71 2.90
C TYR A 219 -4.53 -8.54 2.85
N ASN A 220 -3.96 -7.34 3.03
CA ASN A 220 -4.73 -6.08 2.95
C ASN A 220 -4.74 -5.51 1.53
N ILE A 221 -3.74 -5.79 0.71
CA ILE A 221 -3.69 -5.38 -0.69
C ILE A 221 -3.38 -6.60 -1.55
N ILE A 222 -4.25 -6.85 -2.53
CA ILE A 222 -4.13 -7.94 -3.48
C ILE A 222 -4.09 -7.34 -4.88
N LEU A 223 -2.97 -7.49 -5.59
CA LEU A 223 -2.83 -7.11 -6.99
C LEU A 223 -3.00 -8.35 -7.85
N THR A 224 -3.80 -8.24 -8.91
CA THR A 224 -3.95 -9.32 -9.90
C THR A 224 -3.30 -8.92 -11.20
N ASP A 225 -2.24 -9.63 -11.60
CA ASP A 225 -1.62 -9.50 -12.92
C ASP A 225 -2.39 -10.34 -13.92
N CYS A 226 -3.26 -9.69 -14.69
CA CYS A 226 -4.17 -10.36 -15.61
C CYS A 226 -3.46 -10.80 -16.90
N GLY A 227 -4.05 -11.73 -17.64
CA GLY A 227 -3.65 -12.03 -19.02
C GLY A 227 -3.93 -10.89 -20.01
N THR A 228 -3.68 -11.14 -21.28
CA THR A 228 -3.98 -10.18 -22.36
C THR A 228 -5.39 -10.36 -22.93
N GLY A 229 -6.11 -11.43 -22.58
CA GLY A 229 -7.46 -11.72 -23.06
C GLY A 229 -8.56 -11.27 -22.09
N LEU A 230 -9.48 -10.42 -22.52
CA LEU A 230 -10.65 -10.02 -21.70
C LEU A 230 -11.69 -11.14 -21.59
N MET A 231 -11.70 -12.09 -22.54
CA MET A 231 -12.67 -13.18 -22.58
C MET A 231 -12.21 -14.44 -21.84
N HIS A 232 -11.07 -14.39 -21.19
CA HIS A 232 -10.58 -15.52 -20.40
C HIS A 232 -11.51 -15.79 -19.20
N SER A 233 -11.71 -17.05 -18.84
CA SER A 233 -12.67 -17.45 -17.80
C SER A 233 -12.45 -16.78 -16.44
N ALA A 234 -11.20 -16.64 -15.98
CA ALA A 234 -10.89 -15.96 -14.72
C ALA A 234 -11.18 -14.45 -14.76
N MET A 235 -11.21 -13.82 -15.96
CA MET A 235 -11.34 -12.37 -16.11
C MET A 235 -12.67 -11.84 -15.58
N ALA A 236 -13.76 -12.57 -15.76
CA ALA A 236 -15.06 -12.19 -15.22
C ALA A 236 -14.98 -12.03 -13.69
N GLY A 237 -14.38 -13.00 -12.99
CA GLY A 237 -14.18 -12.93 -11.55
C GLY A 237 -13.23 -11.80 -11.14
N VAL A 238 -12.18 -11.54 -11.93
CA VAL A 238 -11.25 -10.42 -11.65
C VAL A 238 -11.98 -9.08 -11.72
N LEU A 239 -12.73 -8.82 -12.80
CA LEU A 239 -13.42 -7.56 -13.01
C LEU A 239 -14.55 -7.34 -12.00
N ASP A 240 -15.26 -8.39 -11.64
CA ASP A 240 -16.35 -8.34 -10.67
C ASP A 240 -15.86 -8.06 -9.25
N LEU A 241 -14.68 -8.58 -8.90
CA LEU A 241 -14.13 -8.45 -7.55
C LEU A 241 -13.14 -7.31 -7.40
N ALA A 242 -12.69 -6.66 -8.47
CA ALA A 242 -11.73 -5.56 -8.40
C ALA A 242 -12.37 -4.29 -7.82
N HIS A 243 -11.65 -3.63 -6.92
CA HIS A 243 -12.00 -2.30 -6.40
C HIS A 243 -11.40 -1.18 -7.27
N SER A 244 -10.28 -1.45 -7.90
CA SER A 244 -9.58 -0.49 -8.78
C SER A 244 -8.97 -1.19 -9.99
N LEU A 245 -8.92 -0.45 -11.10
CA LEU A 245 -8.30 -0.89 -12.34
C LEU A 245 -7.05 -0.05 -12.63
N VAL A 246 -5.94 -0.72 -12.87
CA VAL A 246 -4.71 -0.12 -13.43
C VAL A 246 -4.57 -0.61 -14.87
N LEU A 247 -4.86 0.25 -15.84
CA LEU A 247 -4.82 -0.08 -17.26
C LEU A 247 -3.48 0.34 -17.85
N ILE A 248 -2.75 -0.63 -18.39
CA ILE A 248 -1.42 -0.40 -18.94
C ILE A 248 -1.47 -0.17 -20.45
N SER A 249 -0.84 0.92 -20.85
CA SER A 249 -0.62 1.33 -22.24
C SER A 249 0.87 1.57 -22.49
N SER A 250 1.23 1.68 -23.74
CA SER A 250 2.54 2.23 -24.15
C SER A 250 2.34 3.57 -24.85
N SER A 251 3.44 4.33 -25.05
CA SER A 251 3.41 5.57 -25.81
C SER A 251 3.22 5.36 -27.33
N ALA A 252 3.23 4.11 -27.81
CA ALA A 252 2.96 3.78 -29.20
C ALA A 252 1.44 3.84 -29.51
N ILE A 253 1.08 4.26 -30.72
CA ILE A 253 -0.32 4.45 -31.14
C ILE A 253 -1.15 3.15 -30.99
N ASP A 254 -0.59 2.00 -31.32
CA ASP A 254 -1.25 0.71 -31.19
C ASP A 254 -1.52 0.32 -29.71
N GLY A 255 -0.58 0.63 -28.81
CA GLY A 255 -0.79 0.45 -27.37
C GLY A 255 -1.90 1.35 -26.83
N ALA A 256 -1.94 2.60 -27.26
CA ALA A 256 -3.00 3.53 -26.88
C ALA A 256 -4.37 3.11 -27.43
N ARG A 257 -4.46 2.66 -28.68
CA ARG A 257 -5.69 2.12 -29.27
C ARG A 257 -6.18 0.89 -28.55
N SER A 258 -5.28 -0.01 -28.18
CA SER A 258 -5.61 -1.20 -27.40
C SER A 258 -6.17 -0.84 -26.02
N ALA A 259 -5.57 0.12 -25.32
CA ALA A 259 -6.08 0.60 -24.04
C ALA A 259 -7.45 1.29 -24.19
N ALA A 260 -7.66 2.10 -25.24
CA ALA A 260 -8.96 2.70 -25.54
C ALA A 260 -10.03 1.64 -25.78
N ALA A 261 -9.75 0.62 -26.59
CA ALA A 261 -10.66 -0.50 -26.85
C ALA A 261 -10.98 -1.28 -25.57
N THR A 262 -10.02 -1.41 -24.65
CA THR A 262 -10.26 -2.02 -23.32
C THR A 262 -11.29 -1.23 -22.53
N LEU A 263 -11.16 0.11 -22.47
CA LEU A 263 -12.11 0.97 -21.76
C LEU A 263 -13.51 0.90 -22.40
N ASP A 264 -13.60 0.88 -23.74
CA ASP A 264 -14.86 0.75 -24.46
C ASP A 264 -15.54 -0.59 -24.14
N TRP A 265 -14.76 -1.67 -24.19
CA TRP A 265 -15.28 -3.00 -23.87
C TRP A 265 -15.80 -3.08 -22.44
N LEU A 266 -15.05 -2.55 -21.45
CA LEU A 266 -15.46 -2.53 -20.05
C LEU A 266 -16.75 -1.74 -19.84
N SER A 267 -16.90 -0.59 -20.49
CA SER A 267 -18.14 0.21 -20.42
C SER A 267 -19.32 -0.54 -21.02
N LEU A 268 -19.15 -1.21 -22.16
CA LEU A 268 -20.22 -1.98 -22.82
C LEU A 268 -20.64 -3.23 -22.01
N HIS A 269 -19.77 -3.74 -21.13
CA HIS A 269 -20.04 -4.95 -20.34
C HIS A 269 -20.37 -4.64 -18.86
N GLY A 270 -20.79 -3.41 -18.55
CA GLY A 270 -21.31 -3.06 -17.21
C GLY A 270 -20.25 -2.68 -16.19
N HIS A 271 -18.98 -2.52 -16.60
CA HIS A 271 -17.87 -2.16 -15.70
C HIS A 271 -17.53 -0.65 -15.73
N ASP A 272 -18.51 0.22 -16.01
CA ASP A 272 -18.32 1.68 -16.04
C ASP A 272 -17.72 2.25 -14.78
N HIS A 273 -18.03 1.67 -13.63
CA HIS A 273 -17.46 2.09 -12.35
C HIS A 273 -15.94 1.88 -12.31
N LEU A 274 -15.44 0.78 -12.87
CA LEU A 274 -14.00 0.52 -12.99
C LEU A 274 -13.36 1.49 -13.99
N VAL A 275 -14.03 1.80 -15.12
CA VAL A 275 -13.52 2.75 -16.12
C VAL A 275 -13.36 4.14 -15.52
N ARG A 276 -14.40 4.66 -14.85
CA ARG A 276 -14.35 6.00 -14.21
C ARG A 276 -13.26 6.10 -13.14
N ASN A 277 -13.04 5.02 -12.40
CA ASN A 277 -12.02 4.96 -11.34
C ASN A 277 -10.66 4.44 -11.80
N ALA A 278 -10.53 4.09 -13.09
CA ALA A 278 -9.29 3.56 -13.63
C ALA A 278 -8.12 4.55 -13.52
N VAL A 279 -6.94 3.99 -13.30
CA VAL A 279 -5.67 4.69 -13.42
C VAL A 279 -4.97 4.15 -14.65
N VAL A 280 -4.76 4.98 -15.67
CA VAL A 280 -4.04 4.59 -16.88
C VAL A 280 -2.54 4.83 -16.68
N VAL A 281 -1.73 3.85 -17.03
CA VAL A 281 -0.27 3.92 -16.99
C VAL A 281 0.27 3.85 -18.40
N ILE A 282 1.02 4.88 -18.81
CA ILE A 282 1.72 4.93 -20.09
C ILE A 282 3.19 4.59 -19.83
N ASN A 283 3.60 3.38 -20.16
CA ASN A 283 4.99 2.97 -20.07
C ASN A 283 5.78 3.46 -21.29
N LEU A 284 6.93 4.07 -21.06
CA LEU A 284 7.83 4.48 -22.12
C LEU A 284 8.79 3.34 -22.47
N PRO A 285 8.79 2.84 -23.73
CA PRO A 285 9.58 1.67 -24.13
C PRO A 285 11.08 1.98 -24.31
N ARG A 286 11.45 3.25 -24.39
CA ARG A 286 12.84 3.72 -24.60
C ARG A 286 13.01 5.16 -24.14
N GLU A 287 14.24 5.59 -23.96
CA GLU A 287 14.58 6.99 -23.73
C GLU A 287 14.21 7.86 -24.95
N GLY A 288 13.89 9.13 -24.70
CA GLY A 288 13.63 10.13 -25.75
C GLY A 288 12.29 9.98 -26.48
N SER A 289 11.30 9.30 -25.89
CA SER A 289 9.93 9.27 -26.44
C SER A 289 9.36 10.69 -26.56
N PRO A 290 8.70 11.07 -27.70
CA PRO A 290 8.24 12.43 -27.94
C PRO A 290 7.21 12.89 -26.91
N ASN A 291 7.49 14.00 -26.18
CA ASN A 291 6.60 14.53 -25.14
C ASN A 291 5.23 14.97 -25.67
N VAL A 292 5.15 15.46 -26.91
CA VAL A 292 3.89 15.94 -27.53
C VAL A 292 2.88 14.80 -27.67
N ALA A 293 3.33 13.64 -28.20
CA ALA A 293 2.44 12.47 -28.32
C ALA A 293 1.95 11.97 -26.94
N ILE A 294 2.81 12.00 -25.93
CA ILE A 294 2.47 11.60 -24.55
C ILE A 294 1.42 12.54 -23.96
N GLN A 295 1.56 13.85 -24.20
CA GLN A 295 0.60 14.84 -23.69
C GLN A 295 -0.80 14.64 -24.28
N HIS A 296 -0.92 14.42 -25.58
CA HIS A 296 -2.21 14.11 -26.23
C HIS A 296 -2.84 12.81 -25.69
N LEU A 297 -2.02 11.76 -25.46
CA LEU A 297 -2.51 10.53 -24.87
C LEU A 297 -3.01 10.74 -23.43
N ARG A 298 -2.31 11.55 -22.64
CA ARG A 298 -2.76 11.91 -21.29
C ARG A 298 -4.11 12.62 -21.31
N GLU A 299 -4.27 13.63 -22.16
CA GLU A 299 -5.54 14.37 -22.31
C GLU A 299 -6.68 13.45 -22.72
N TYR A 300 -6.43 12.58 -23.70
CA TYR A 300 -7.41 11.59 -24.15
C TYR A 300 -7.90 10.68 -23.02
N PHE A 301 -6.98 10.10 -22.25
CA PHE A 301 -7.35 9.18 -21.17
C PHE A 301 -7.92 9.90 -19.95
N LEU A 302 -7.46 11.11 -19.62
CA LEU A 302 -8.01 11.92 -18.53
C LEU A 302 -9.47 12.32 -18.75
N ALA A 303 -9.92 12.39 -19.98
CA ALA A 303 -11.35 12.62 -20.29
C ALA A 303 -12.24 11.44 -19.92
N ARG A 304 -11.69 10.26 -19.65
CA ARG A 304 -12.43 9.01 -19.41
C ARG A 304 -12.14 8.35 -18.07
N CYS A 305 -10.96 8.57 -17.52
CA CYS A 305 -10.42 7.87 -16.37
C CYS A 305 -10.02 8.83 -15.27
N ARG A 306 -9.92 8.34 -14.05
CA ARG A 306 -9.58 9.14 -12.87
C ARG A 306 -8.18 9.78 -12.94
N ALA A 307 -7.18 9.07 -13.48
CA ALA A 307 -5.83 9.55 -13.53
C ALA A 307 -5.01 8.89 -14.64
N VAL A 308 -3.93 9.58 -15.06
CA VAL A 308 -2.94 9.07 -16.02
C VAL A 308 -1.54 9.31 -15.48
N HIS A 309 -0.75 8.24 -15.39
CA HIS A 309 0.66 8.28 -15.01
C HIS A 309 1.56 7.85 -16.15
N VAL A 310 2.73 8.44 -16.23
CA VAL A 310 3.77 8.06 -17.19
C VAL A 310 4.94 7.46 -16.41
N ILE A 311 5.29 6.23 -16.73
CA ILE A 311 6.48 5.58 -16.18
C ILE A 311 7.61 5.73 -17.20
N PRO A 312 8.69 6.43 -16.85
CA PRO A 312 9.83 6.59 -17.74
C PRO A 312 10.52 5.25 -18.00
N TYR A 313 11.24 5.16 -19.12
CA TYR A 313 12.10 4.02 -19.38
C TYR A 313 13.12 3.85 -18.25
N ASP A 314 13.32 2.60 -17.87
CA ASP A 314 14.29 2.21 -16.86
C ASP A 314 14.99 0.92 -17.31
N PRO A 315 16.33 0.93 -17.46
CA PRO A 315 17.07 -0.26 -17.90
C PRO A 315 16.83 -1.47 -17.02
N HIS A 316 16.73 -1.27 -15.69
CA HIS A 316 16.47 -2.36 -14.76
C HIS A 316 15.09 -3.00 -14.96
N LEU A 317 14.06 -2.19 -15.23
CA LEU A 317 12.73 -2.71 -15.55
C LEU A 317 12.70 -3.42 -16.92
N ALA A 318 13.53 -3.00 -17.85
CA ALA A 318 13.63 -3.58 -19.18
C ALA A 318 14.36 -4.95 -19.20
N GLU A 319 15.14 -5.27 -18.17
CA GLU A 319 15.81 -6.58 -18.04
C GLU A 319 14.81 -7.75 -18.06
N GLY A 320 13.56 -7.51 -17.66
CA GLY A 320 12.56 -8.56 -17.58
C GLY A 320 12.84 -9.62 -16.50
N ALA A 321 13.72 -9.34 -15.56
CA ALA A 321 14.17 -10.21 -14.46
C ALA A 321 13.60 -9.74 -13.11
N GLU A 322 14.22 -10.15 -12.00
CA GLU A 322 13.87 -9.73 -10.64
C GLU A 322 13.88 -8.20 -10.51
N ILE A 323 12.85 -7.64 -9.84
CA ILE A 323 12.71 -6.21 -9.65
C ILE A 323 13.18 -5.80 -8.26
N ASP A 324 14.23 -4.97 -8.22
CA ASP A 324 14.73 -4.34 -7.00
C ASP A 324 14.53 -2.82 -7.07
N LEU A 325 13.75 -2.27 -6.14
CA LEU A 325 13.50 -0.82 -6.05
C LEU A 325 14.78 0.00 -5.82
N ALA A 326 15.83 -0.60 -5.27
CA ALA A 326 17.11 0.10 -5.06
C ALA A 326 17.87 0.36 -6.36
N ARG A 327 17.67 -0.48 -7.38
CA ARG A 327 18.31 -0.38 -8.70
C ARG A 327 17.60 0.61 -9.65
N LEU A 328 16.37 1.01 -9.33
CA LEU A 328 15.59 1.93 -10.16
C LEU A 328 16.19 3.34 -10.18
N HIS A 329 16.14 3.99 -11.34
CA HIS A 329 16.41 5.40 -11.46
C HIS A 329 15.46 6.21 -10.57
N LYS A 330 15.95 7.35 -10.03
CA LYS A 330 15.18 8.23 -9.14
C LYS A 330 13.83 8.64 -9.73
N ASN A 331 13.79 8.95 -11.02
CA ASN A 331 12.58 9.39 -11.71
C ASN A 331 11.55 8.26 -11.84
N THR A 332 11.99 7.04 -12.16
CA THR A 332 11.13 5.85 -12.24
C THR A 332 10.55 5.50 -10.88
N LYS A 333 11.40 5.47 -9.85
CA LYS A 333 10.96 5.24 -8.47
C LYS A 333 9.94 6.27 -8.02
N ARG A 334 10.16 7.56 -8.33
CA ARG A 334 9.22 8.63 -8.03
C ARG A 334 7.89 8.43 -8.75
N ALA A 335 7.91 8.12 -10.05
CA ALA A 335 6.70 7.87 -10.84
C ALA A 335 5.88 6.70 -10.28
N LEU A 336 6.54 5.62 -9.84
CA LEU A 336 5.86 4.49 -9.16
C LEU A 336 5.27 4.88 -7.81
N VAL A 337 5.94 5.74 -7.03
CA VAL A 337 5.40 6.26 -5.76
C VAL A 337 4.18 7.16 -6.02
N GLU A 338 4.23 8.04 -7.02
CA GLU A 338 3.10 8.89 -7.41
C GLU A 338 1.92 8.05 -7.89
N LEU A 339 2.16 7.01 -8.69
CA LEU A 339 1.14 6.05 -9.13
C LEU A 339 0.51 5.31 -7.96
N ALA A 340 1.33 4.75 -7.06
CA ALA A 340 0.84 4.05 -5.87
C ALA A 340 0.02 4.98 -4.95
N ALA A 341 0.43 6.24 -4.76
CA ALA A 341 -0.33 7.22 -4.00
C ALA A 341 -1.68 7.51 -4.64
N THR A 342 -1.75 7.64 -5.98
CA THR A 342 -3.01 7.84 -6.70
C THR A 342 -3.95 6.64 -6.56
N VAL A 343 -3.44 5.42 -6.62
CA VAL A 343 -4.26 4.21 -6.36
C VAL A 343 -4.75 4.21 -4.92
N ALA A 344 -3.90 4.57 -3.97
CA ALA A 344 -4.23 4.59 -2.54
C ALA A 344 -5.27 5.64 -2.14
N ASP A 345 -5.51 6.67 -2.93
CA ASP A 345 -6.56 7.67 -2.66
C ASP A 345 -7.97 7.06 -2.52
N ASP A 346 -8.17 5.88 -3.11
CA ASP A 346 -9.43 5.15 -3.05
C ASP A 346 -9.53 4.15 -1.88
N PHE A 347 -8.47 3.96 -1.09
CA PHE A 347 -8.43 2.97 0.01
C PHE A 347 -9.46 3.24 1.12
N ALA A 348 -9.86 4.48 1.31
CA ALA A 348 -10.86 4.87 2.31
C ALA A 348 -12.30 4.62 1.84
N THR A 349 -12.52 4.38 0.52
CA THR A 349 -13.84 4.14 -0.06
C THR A 349 -14.40 2.81 0.43
N ASP A 350 -15.67 2.81 0.82
CA ASP A 350 -16.36 1.58 1.25
C ASP A 350 -16.94 0.86 0.03
N HIS A 351 -16.14 0.00 -0.56
CA HIS A 351 -16.52 -0.79 -1.74
C HIS A 351 -17.57 -1.88 -1.45
N ARG A 352 -17.82 -2.24 -0.17
CA ARG A 352 -18.82 -3.23 0.23
C ARG A 352 -20.26 -2.78 -0.10
N ARG A 353 -20.47 -1.48 -0.28
CA ARG A 353 -21.79 -0.92 -0.64
C ARG A 353 -22.13 -1.08 -2.11
N PHE A 354 -21.18 -1.44 -2.95
CA PHE A 354 -21.36 -1.58 -4.40
C PHE A 354 -21.37 -3.04 -4.87
N GLY A 355 -20.90 -3.98 -4.05
CA GLY A 355 -21.01 -5.40 -4.27
C GLY A 355 -22.23 -5.93 -3.50
N GLY A 356 -23.36 -6.09 -4.18
CA GLY A 356 -24.52 -6.74 -3.62
C GLY A 356 -24.21 -8.23 -3.40
N TYR A 357 -23.88 -8.62 -2.17
CA TYR A 357 -23.91 -9.97 -1.65
C TYR A 357 -24.63 -9.97 -0.31
#